data_2cc1562f05af4ec25caf517573a51e6f
#
_entry.id   2cc1562f05af4ec25caf517573a51e6f
#
_cell.length_a   1.000
_cell.length_b   1.000
_cell.length_c   1.000
_cell.angle_alpha   90.00
_cell.angle_beta   90.00
_cell.angle_gamma   90.00
#
_symmetry.space_group_name_H-M   'P 1'
#
loop_
_entity.id
_entity.type
_entity.pdbx_description
1 polymer ?
#
loop_
_entity_poly.entity_id
_entity_poly.type
_entity_poly.pdbx_seq_one_letter_code
_entity_poly.pdbx_strand_id
1 'polypeptide(L)'
;MPAWFTLRVLALSRRQIIAAPLVAHTLQANRKPRVACVLNAYFPNSHADVFVSRLLDGYRLNHAWHEPRLNVVSFYVNQFPANDMAREQAEEHGIKIFPTVTDALRMGGTRLAVDAVAIIGEHGTYPRTERGNFRYPRWQYFDEITQVMRQQGRVLPIYQDKYLAYEWKDARETYDRVRAMKIPFLCGSTVPLTWQRPALHFPLGVRVSELLATSYSDIEEHAYHGIEMLQSMAERRAGGEKGVARVRWVAGAELEKQAEAGEWSRDLLDAAMAKRINRVPDSLIDEPQAFLIRYRDGLKAAVLHLNSRTRDYLFAARLEGQQEPVATCFYIQLDLHNHWSFMVRNFEQLVLTDKEPNPIERTLLANGILLAGLESRLRGGKWVDTPELAISY
;
A
#
# COMPACT_ATOMS: atom_id res chain seq x y z
N MET A 1 56.69 61.96 -1.38
CA MET A 1 57.08 61.57 0.00
C MET A 1 55.96 60.70 0.56
N PRO A 2 56.24 59.46 0.90
CA PRO A 2 55.19 58.50 1.25
C PRO A 2 54.93 58.52 2.76
N ALA A 3 53.64 58.42 3.12
CA ALA A 3 53.17 58.27 4.49
C ALA A 3 53.07 56.73 4.85
N TRP A 4 53.66 56.39 5.97
CA TRP A 4 53.69 55.05 6.55
C TRP A 4 52.42 54.76 7.26
N PHE A 5 51.74 53.65 6.88
CA PHE A 5 50.62 53.06 7.65
C PHE A 5 51.16 51.92 8.52
N THR A 6 50.99 52.04 9.82
CA THR A 6 51.36 51.05 10.82
C THR A 6 50.24 50.08 11.00
N LEU A 7 50.46 48.77 10.66
CA LEU A 7 49.53 47.68 10.95
C LEU A 7 49.65 47.35 12.46
N ARG A 8 48.52 47.48 13.17
CA ARG A 8 48.35 46.90 14.49
C ARG A 8 47.86 45.46 14.34
N VAL A 9 48.65 44.50 14.78
CA VAL A 9 48.30 43.11 14.92
C VAL A 9 47.46 42.96 16.19
N LEU A 10 46.17 42.65 16.05
CA LEU A 10 45.30 42.25 17.14
C LEU A 10 45.48 40.74 17.38
N ALA A 11 45.96 40.38 18.56
CA ALA A 11 46.06 39.05 19.05
C ALA A 11 44.64 38.47 19.31
N LEU A 12 44.20 37.49 18.54
CA LEU A 12 42.97 36.72 18.77
C LEU A 12 43.24 35.59 19.78
N SER A 13 42.54 35.68 20.90
CA SER A 13 42.54 34.69 21.98
C SER A 13 42.12 33.29 21.48
N ARG A 14 42.79 32.27 22.00
CA ARG A 14 42.44 30.84 21.81
C ARG A 14 41.03 30.57 22.30
N ARG A 15 40.06 30.46 21.38
CA ARG A 15 38.79 29.81 21.65
C ARG A 15 39.00 28.31 21.49
N GLN A 16 38.71 27.60 22.56
CA GLN A 16 38.63 26.14 22.60
C GLN A 16 37.62 25.67 21.54
N ILE A 17 38.11 24.96 20.54
CA ILE A 17 37.27 24.20 19.59
C ILE A 17 36.87 22.96 20.35
N ILE A 18 35.62 22.94 20.81
CA ILE A 18 34.97 21.68 21.27
C ILE A 18 34.76 20.87 20.02
N ALA A 19 35.62 19.88 19.81
CA ALA A 19 35.42 18.85 18.79
C ALA A 19 34.22 17.97 19.21
N ALA A 20 33.07 18.22 18.60
CA ALA A 20 31.97 17.28 18.66
C ALA A 20 32.41 15.98 17.97
N PRO A 21 32.04 14.80 18.49
CA PRO A 21 32.46 13.54 17.91
C PRO A 21 31.73 13.29 16.57
N LEU A 22 32.40 13.63 15.49
CA LEU A 22 32.01 13.26 14.13
C LEU A 22 32.61 11.89 13.80
N VAL A 23 32.24 10.86 14.55
CA VAL A 23 32.69 9.49 14.27
C VAL A 23 31.59 8.53 14.67
N ALA A 24 30.80 8.12 13.68
CA ALA A 24 30.12 6.82 13.67
C ALA A 24 29.37 6.52 12.35
N HIS A 25 29.48 7.33 11.29
CA HIS A 25 28.73 7.05 10.04
C HIS A 25 29.58 6.58 8.85
N THR A 26 30.89 6.39 8.97
CA THR A 26 31.78 6.13 7.83
C THR A 26 32.23 4.69 7.63
N LEU A 27 31.83 3.73 8.47
CA LEU A 27 32.23 2.32 8.29
C LEU A 27 31.08 1.37 7.90
N GLN A 28 29.87 1.86 7.61
CA GLN A 28 28.74 1.04 7.19
C GLN A 28 28.39 1.21 5.70
N ALA A 29 29.23 1.91 4.92
CA ALA A 29 28.92 2.37 3.56
C ALA A 29 28.93 1.27 2.47
N ASN A 30 29.15 -0.02 2.79
CA ASN A 30 29.27 -1.07 1.77
C ASN A 30 28.40 -2.33 1.97
N ARG A 31 27.54 -2.36 2.98
CA ARG A 31 26.67 -3.51 3.22
C ARG A 31 25.23 -3.20 2.86
N LYS A 32 24.61 -4.05 1.97
CA LYS A 32 23.16 -3.96 1.72
C LYS A 32 22.40 -4.10 3.04
N PRO A 33 21.37 -3.26 3.32
CA PRO A 33 20.52 -3.40 4.49
C PRO A 33 19.88 -4.79 4.55
N ARG A 34 19.82 -5.37 5.74
CA ARG A 34 19.30 -6.72 6.00
C ARG A 34 17.80 -6.67 6.24
N VAL A 35 17.06 -7.53 5.55
CA VAL A 35 15.59 -7.60 5.63
C VAL A 35 15.14 -8.92 6.25
N ALA A 36 14.21 -8.84 7.22
CA ALA A 36 13.40 -9.98 7.64
C ALA A 36 12.07 -9.95 6.88
N CYS A 37 11.66 -11.08 6.30
CA CYS A 37 10.35 -11.24 5.69
C CYS A 37 9.44 -12.06 6.60
N VAL A 38 8.28 -11.51 6.94
CA VAL A 38 7.23 -12.12 7.77
C VAL A 38 6.07 -12.48 6.85
N LEU A 39 5.88 -13.77 6.60
CA LEU A 39 5.05 -14.29 5.52
C LEU A 39 3.92 -15.16 6.06
N ASN A 40 2.71 -15.01 5.51
CA ASN A 40 1.64 -15.98 5.74
C ASN A 40 1.95 -17.33 5.06
N ALA A 41 2.22 -17.28 3.76
CA ALA A 41 2.59 -18.42 2.93
C ALA A 41 3.38 -17.93 1.71
N TYR A 42 4.25 -18.80 1.15
CA TYR A 42 5.07 -18.50 -0.01
C TYR A 42 4.94 -19.62 -1.05
N PHE A 43 4.24 -19.36 -2.13
CA PHE A 43 3.99 -20.31 -3.21
C PHE A 43 3.88 -19.57 -4.56
N PRO A 44 3.93 -20.26 -5.72
CA PRO A 44 3.95 -19.62 -7.02
C PRO A 44 2.79 -18.64 -7.24
N ASN A 45 3.11 -17.43 -7.67
CA ASN A 45 2.20 -16.29 -7.88
C ASN A 45 1.52 -15.76 -6.59
N SER A 46 1.93 -16.19 -5.40
CA SER A 46 1.52 -15.53 -4.16
C SER A 46 2.15 -14.14 -4.03
N HIS A 47 1.60 -13.28 -3.17
CA HIS A 47 2.20 -11.97 -2.88
C HIS A 47 3.63 -12.09 -2.34
N ALA A 48 3.94 -13.15 -1.57
CA ALA A 48 5.30 -13.45 -1.16
C ALA A 48 6.20 -13.72 -2.37
N ASP A 49 5.75 -14.54 -3.32
CA ASP A 49 6.52 -14.84 -4.52
C ASP A 49 6.80 -13.57 -5.34
N VAL A 50 5.76 -12.85 -5.72
CA VAL A 50 5.91 -11.68 -6.59
C VAL A 50 6.63 -10.50 -5.94
N PHE A 51 6.79 -10.48 -4.61
CA PHE A 51 7.54 -9.45 -3.90
C PHE A 51 8.93 -9.95 -3.47
N VAL A 52 9.01 -11.09 -2.76
CA VAL A 52 10.28 -11.56 -2.16
C VAL A 52 11.23 -12.05 -3.24
N SER A 53 10.77 -12.80 -4.27
CA SER A 53 11.63 -13.26 -5.36
C SER A 53 12.31 -12.07 -6.08
N ARG A 54 11.64 -10.92 -6.19
CA ARG A 54 12.27 -9.70 -6.74
C ARG A 54 13.36 -9.11 -5.84
N LEU A 55 13.26 -9.29 -4.53
CA LEU A 55 14.32 -8.90 -3.59
C LEU A 55 15.48 -9.90 -3.57
N LEU A 56 15.25 -11.14 -4.01
CA LEU A 56 16.27 -12.19 -4.10
C LEU A 56 17.04 -12.11 -5.43
N ASP A 57 16.30 -12.15 -6.52
CA ASP A 57 16.84 -12.36 -7.86
C ASP A 57 17.03 -11.07 -8.68
N GLY A 58 16.38 -9.98 -8.28
CA GLY A 58 16.28 -8.77 -9.07
C GLY A 58 14.97 -8.68 -9.85
N TYR A 59 14.77 -7.55 -10.55
CA TYR A 59 13.50 -7.27 -11.21
C TYR A 59 13.63 -6.35 -12.42
N ARG A 60 12.69 -6.47 -13.35
CA ARG A 60 12.54 -5.51 -14.45
C ARG A 60 11.65 -4.35 -14.03
N LEU A 61 12.09 -3.13 -14.33
CA LEU A 61 11.30 -1.92 -14.18
C LEU A 61 11.64 -0.95 -15.32
N ASN A 62 10.62 -0.45 -16.04
CA ASN A 62 10.79 0.47 -17.17
C ASN A 62 11.83 0.00 -18.19
N HIS A 63 11.74 -1.28 -18.59
CA HIS A 63 12.63 -1.98 -19.54
C HIS A 63 14.09 -2.20 -19.09
N ALA A 64 14.47 -1.74 -17.89
CA ALA A 64 15.78 -1.99 -17.30
C ALA A 64 15.73 -3.11 -16.26
N TRP A 65 16.83 -3.87 -16.14
CA TRP A 65 17.06 -4.79 -15.04
C TRP A 65 17.60 -4.04 -13.82
N HIS A 66 17.13 -4.39 -12.64
CA HIS A 66 17.55 -3.83 -11.36
C HIS A 66 18.01 -4.95 -10.42
N GLU A 67 19.25 -4.86 -9.99
CA GLU A 67 19.78 -5.70 -8.92
C GLU A 67 19.19 -5.29 -7.58
N PRO A 68 18.89 -6.25 -6.68
CA PRO A 68 18.36 -5.94 -5.35
C PRO A 68 19.34 -5.07 -4.57
N ARG A 69 18.83 -4.02 -3.96
CA ARG A 69 19.61 -3.09 -3.11
C ARG A 69 19.57 -3.46 -1.63
N LEU A 70 18.71 -4.42 -1.27
CA LEU A 70 18.54 -4.98 0.06
C LEU A 70 19.00 -6.44 0.06
N ASN A 71 19.22 -6.98 1.25
CA ASN A 71 19.61 -8.38 1.46
C ASN A 71 18.59 -9.06 2.38
N VAL A 72 17.78 -9.97 1.86
CA VAL A 72 16.87 -10.79 2.65
C VAL A 72 17.70 -11.84 3.41
N VAL A 73 17.59 -11.86 4.74
CA VAL A 73 18.45 -12.69 5.61
C VAL A 73 17.67 -13.65 6.49
N SER A 74 16.37 -13.43 6.68
CA SER A 74 15.54 -14.29 7.52
C SER A 74 14.11 -14.32 7.04
N PHE A 75 13.48 -15.47 7.22
CA PHE A 75 12.04 -15.67 7.05
C PHE A 75 11.41 -16.08 8.38
N TYR A 76 10.20 -15.57 8.63
CA TYR A 76 9.17 -16.23 9.38
C TYR A 76 8.07 -16.62 8.38
N VAL A 77 7.65 -17.88 8.38
CA VAL A 77 6.58 -18.38 7.51
C VAL A 77 5.53 -19.06 8.38
N ASN A 78 4.29 -18.55 8.32
CA ASN A 78 3.22 -19.03 9.18
C ASN A 78 2.65 -20.37 8.71
N GLN A 79 2.54 -20.55 7.38
CA GLN A 79 1.98 -21.78 6.78
C GLN A 79 2.82 -22.24 5.58
N PHE A 80 2.94 -23.56 5.46
CA PHE A 80 3.66 -24.21 4.38
C PHE A 80 2.67 -25.07 3.57
N PRO A 81 2.04 -24.52 2.51
CA PRO A 81 1.13 -25.29 1.65
C PRO A 81 1.89 -26.37 0.85
N ALA A 82 1.14 -27.26 0.17
CA ALA A 82 1.75 -28.36 -0.58
C ALA A 82 2.69 -27.90 -1.71
N ASN A 83 2.45 -26.69 -2.24
CA ASN A 83 3.28 -26.04 -3.27
C ASN A 83 4.18 -24.95 -2.68
N ASP A 84 4.63 -25.11 -1.42
CA ASP A 84 5.52 -24.19 -0.74
C ASP A 84 6.85 -23.98 -1.47
N MET A 85 7.23 -22.73 -1.62
CA MET A 85 8.53 -22.30 -2.17
C MET A 85 9.48 -21.78 -1.09
N ALA A 86 8.99 -21.48 0.12
CA ALA A 86 9.80 -20.82 1.13
C ALA A 86 11.05 -21.61 1.52
N ARG A 87 10.96 -22.94 1.56
CA ARG A 87 12.08 -23.81 1.92
C ARG A 87 13.14 -23.85 0.84
N GLU A 88 12.73 -24.00 -0.42
CA GLU A 88 13.61 -23.99 -1.58
C GLU A 88 14.33 -22.65 -1.71
N GLN A 89 13.59 -21.55 -1.66
CA GLN A 89 14.16 -20.19 -1.73
C GLN A 89 15.09 -19.90 -0.54
N ALA A 90 14.77 -20.40 0.65
CA ALA A 90 15.64 -20.24 1.80
C ALA A 90 16.97 -21.01 1.66
N GLU A 91 16.93 -22.22 1.10
CA GLU A 91 18.13 -23.02 0.83
C GLU A 91 19.00 -22.38 -0.28
N GLU A 92 18.40 -22.01 -1.41
CA GLU A 92 19.08 -21.43 -2.56
C GLU A 92 19.82 -20.12 -2.21
N HIS A 93 19.17 -19.25 -1.42
CA HIS A 93 19.72 -17.93 -1.06
C HIS A 93 20.39 -17.88 0.32
N GLY A 94 20.55 -19.01 1.01
CA GLY A 94 21.17 -19.08 2.35
C GLY A 94 20.39 -18.33 3.43
N ILE A 95 19.07 -18.26 3.31
CA ILE A 95 18.17 -17.58 4.22
C ILE A 95 17.75 -18.56 5.33
N LYS A 96 17.69 -18.09 6.58
CA LYS A 96 17.23 -18.92 7.68
C LYS A 96 15.75 -18.71 7.97
N ILE A 97 14.98 -19.80 8.03
CA ILE A 97 13.58 -19.80 8.48
C ILE A 97 13.56 -19.95 10.00
N PHE A 98 12.82 -19.05 10.68
CA PHE A 98 12.70 -19.03 12.13
C PHE A 98 11.27 -19.35 12.57
N PRO A 99 11.10 -19.96 13.78
CA PRO A 99 9.79 -20.38 14.28
C PRO A 99 8.92 -19.23 14.80
N THR A 100 9.51 -18.07 15.09
CA THR A 100 8.80 -16.86 15.56
C THR A 100 9.24 -15.61 14.80
N VAL A 101 8.38 -14.60 14.76
CA VAL A 101 8.73 -13.28 14.19
C VAL A 101 9.90 -12.69 14.96
N THR A 102 9.88 -12.75 16.29
CA THR A 102 10.96 -12.28 17.17
C THR A 102 12.31 -12.92 16.82
N ASP A 103 12.36 -14.24 16.62
CA ASP A 103 13.60 -14.93 16.26
C ASP A 103 14.09 -14.54 14.86
N ALA A 104 13.18 -14.32 13.90
CA ALA A 104 13.53 -13.83 12.57
C ALA A 104 14.18 -12.45 12.64
N LEU A 105 13.64 -11.53 13.43
CA LEU A 105 14.20 -10.18 13.63
C LEU A 105 15.58 -10.21 14.33
N ARG A 106 15.81 -11.17 15.22
CA ARG A 106 17.03 -11.32 15.99
C ARG A 106 18.03 -12.30 15.37
N MET A 107 17.66 -12.94 14.26
CA MET A 107 18.46 -14.01 13.65
C MET A 107 18.82 -15.13 14.64
N GLY A 108 17.91 -15.45 15.57
CA GLY A 108 18.08 -16.41 16.65
C GLY A 108 18.94 -15.92 17.82
N GLY A 109 19.35 -14.66 17.82
CA GLY A 109 20.11 -14.04 18.93
C GLY A 109 19.22 -13.28 19.92
N THR A 110 19.83 -12.42 20.74
CA THR A 110 19.12 -11.61 21.75
C THR A 110 18.87 -10.17 21.31
N ARG A 111 19.54 -9.70 20.24
CA ARG A 111 19.48 -8.31 19.74
C ARG A 111 18.92 -8.26 18.34
N LEU A 112 18.28 -7.13 17.99
CA LEU A 112 17.88 -6.83 16.63
C LEU A 112 19.06 -6.97 15.66
N ALA A 113 18.92 -7.83 14.66
CA ALA A 113 19.96 -8.18 13.71
C ALA A 113 19.60 -7.86 12.26
N VAL A 114 18.47 -7.20 12.01
CA VAL A 114 17.99 -6.75 10.69
C VAL A 114 17.83 -5.23 10.64
N ASP A 115 17.74 -4.67 9.45
CA ASP A 115 17.67 -3.22 9.20
C ASP A 115 16.30 -2.79 8.68
N ALA A 116 15.47 -3.74 8.23
CA ALA A 116 14.10 -3.49 7.77
C ALA A 116 13.26 -4.76 7.87
N VAL A 117 11.93 -4.60 7.77
CA VAL A 117 10.97 -5.73 7.81
C VAL A 117 9.98 -5.61 6.65
N ALA A 118 9.68 -6.74 6.00
CA ALA A 118 8.58 -6.85 5.05
C ALA A 118 7.52 -7.82 5.59
N ILE A 119 6.29 -7.35 5.79
CA ILE A 119 5.14 -8.14 6.22
C ILE A 119 4.28 -8.45 5.01
N ILE A 120 4.22 -9.71 4.58
CA ILE A 120 3.35 -10.19 3.50
C ILE A 120 2.26 -11.06 4.12
N GLY A 121 1.25 -10.36 4.65
CA GLY A 121 0.13 -10.97 5.39
C GLY A 121 -1.03 -11.35 4.47
N GLU A 122 -0.77 -11.96 3.32
CA GLU A 122 -1.74 -12.41 2.33
C GLU A 122 -1.60 -13.92 2.08
N HIS A 123 -2.70 -14.51 1.58
CA HIS A 123 -2.81 -15.93 1.27
C HIS A 123 -2.71 -16.87 2.49
N GLY A 124 -2.79 -18.16 2.25
CA GLY A 124 -2.91 -19.18 3.27
C GLY A 124 -4.36 -19.49 3.66
N THR A 125 -4.54 -20.43 4.57
CA THR A 125 -5.86 -20.86 5.05
C THR A 125 -6.18 -20.15 6.36
N TYR A 126 -7.07 -19.18 6.28
CA TYR A 126 -7.52 -18.40 7.44
C TYR A 126 -9.05 -18.32 7.47
N PRO A 127 -9.67 -18.27 8.65
CA PRO A 127 -11.11 -18.09 8.76
C PRO A 127 -11.52 -16.69 8.28
N ARG A 128 -12.78 -16.57 7.85
CA ARG A 128 -13.40 -15.26 7.56
C ARG A 128 -14.13 -14.71 8.80
N THR A 129 -14.28 -13.40 8.85
CA THR A 129 -15.18 -12.73 9.77
C THR A 129 -16.64 -12.87 9.28
N GLU A 130 -17.60 -12.42 10.09
CA GLU A 130 -19.02 -12.34 9.66
C GLU A 130 -19.21 -11.40 8.45
N ARG A 131 -18.39 -10.37 8.32
CA ARG A 131 -18.37 -9.45 7.16
C ARG A 131 -17.79 -10.07 5.90
N GLY A 132 -17.14 -11.24 6.01
CA GLY A 132 -16.56 -12.00 4.91
C GLY A 132 -15.08 -11.72 4.64
N ASN A 133 -14.43 -10.81 5.35
CA ASN A 133 -13.00 -10.57 5.20
C ASN A 133 -12.16 -11.60 5.96
N PHE A 134 -10.97 -11.93 5.45
CA PHE A 134 -10.07 -12.89 6.07
C PHE A 134 -9.44 -12.34 7.35
N ARG A 135 -9.28 -13.22 8.36
CA ARG A 135 -8.58 -12.90 9.62
C ARG A 135 -7.06 -13.07 9.46
N TYR A 136 -6.48 -12.41 8.48
CA TYR A 136 -5.04 -12.42 8.31
C TYR A 136 -4.33 -11.76 9.51
N PRO A 137 -3.26 -12.36 10.06
CA PRO A 137 -2.64 -11.91 11.31
C PRO A 137 -1.69 -10.70 11.11
N ARG A 138 -2.05 -9.72 10.26
CA ARG A 138 -1.22 -8.53 9.98
C ARG A 138 -0.93 -7.72 11.23
N TRP A 139 -1.98 -7.47 12.04
CA TRP A 139 -1.85 -6.77 13.30
C TRP A 139 -0.95 -7.50 14.28
N GLN A 140 -1.10 -8.81 14.45
CA GLN A 140 -0.30 -9.61 15.35
C GLN A 140 1.19 -9.58 14.97
N TYR A 141 1.51 -9.65 13.68
CA TYR A 141 2.88 -9.50 13.20
C TYR A 141 3.43 -8.09 13.48
N PHE A 142 2.68 -7.05 13.15
CA PHE A 142 3.08 -5.67 13.40
C PHE A 142 3.27 -5.42 14.91
N ASP A 143 2.37 -5.93 15.76
CA ASP A 143 2.47 -5.79 17.21
C ASP A 143 3.76 -6.45 17.76
N GLU A 144 4.05 -7.70 17.38
CA GLU A 144 5.26 -8.40 17.79
C GLU A 144 6.53 -7.66 17.32
N ILE A 145 6.58 -7.22 16.07
CA ILE A 145 7.70 -6.46 15.51
C ILE A 145 7.94 -5.18 16.34
N THR A 146 6.89 -4.41 16.59
CA THR A 146 7.01 -3.14 17.32
C THR A 146 7.34 -3.33 18.81
N GLN A 147 6.93 -4.44 19.42
CA GLN A 147 7.38 -4.82 20.77
C GLN A 147 8.89 -5.07 20.80
N VAL A 148 9.42 -5.82 19.84
CA VAL A 148 10.87 -6.06 19.72
C VAL A 148 11.62 -4.73 19.50
N MET A 149 11.11 -3.85 18.64
CA MET A 149 11.70 -2.51 18.43
C MET A 149 11.77 -1.71 19.75
N ARG A 150 10.67 -1.67 20.51
CA ARG A 150 10.63 -0.97 21.82
C ARG A 150 11.64 -1.56 22.82
N GLN A 151 11.70 -2.88 22.93
CA GLN A 151 12.65 -3.58 23.83
C GLN A 151 14.10 -3.26 23.49
N GLN A 152 14.39 -3.05 22.20
CA GLN A 152 15.75 -2.81 21.70
C GLN A 152 16.09 -1.32 21.53
N GLY A 153 15.11 -0.41 21.73
CA GLY A 153 15.31 1.03 21.53
C GLY A 153 15.66 1.42 20.08
N ARG A 154 15.26 0.60 19.10
CA ARG A 154 15.61 0.81 17.68
C ARG A 154 14.37 0.65 16.80
N VAL A 155 14.09 1.68 15.99
CA VAL A 155 13.02 1.66 14.97
C VAL A 155 13.58 1.16 13.66
N LEU A 156 12.78 0.37 12.92
CA LEU A 156 13.09 -0.15 11.60
C LEU A 156 12.04 0.29 10.59
N PRO A 157 12.42 0.58 9.34
CA PRO A 157 11.47 0.70 8.23
C PRO A 157 10.67 -0.59 8.05
N ILE A 158 9.36 -0.44 7.83
CA ILE A 158 8.44 -1.57 7.60
C ILE A 158 7.71 -1.39 6.27
N TYR A 159 7.65 -2.46 5.47
CA TYR A 159 6.63 -2.65 4.45
C TYR A 159 5.57 -3.60 4.96
N GLN A 160 4.30 -3.24 4.81
CA GLN A 160 3.15 -4.12 5.05
C GLN A 160 2.28 -4.19 3.82
N ASP A 161 2.09 -5.39 3.31
CA ASP A 161 1.31 -5.63 2.11
C ASP A 161 -0.19 -5.37 2.32
N LYS A 162 -0.83 -4.67 1.37
CA LYS A 162 -2.25 -4.29 1.36
C LYS A 162 -2.67 -3.41 2.56
N TYR A 163 -3.88 -3.66 3.07
CA TYR A 163 -4.50 -2.89 4.15
C TYR A 163 -3.95 -3.26 5.54
N LEU A 164 -4.18 -2.39 6.51
CA LEU A 164 -3.51 -2.49 7.83
C LEU A 164 -4.01 -3.65 8.67
N ALA A 165 -5.33 -3.86 8.76
CA ALA A 165 -5.92 -4.95 9.54
C ALA A 165 -7.35 -5.27 9.13
N TYR A 166 -7.83 -6.47 9.46
CA TYR A 166 -9.20 -6.92 9.22
C TYR A 166 -10.23 -6.34 10.21
N GLU A 167 -9.79 -5.72 11.31
CA GLU A 167 -10.62 -4.96 12.25
C GLU A 167 -10.18 -3.49 12.27
N TRP A 168 -11.15 -2.57 12.34
CA TRP A 168 -10.86 -1.13 12.36
C TRP A 168 -10.00 -0.72 13.56
N LYS A 169 -10.27 -1.28 14.74
CA LYS A 169 -9.48 -1.01 15.95
C LYS A 169 -8.00 -1.27 15.73
N ASP A 170 -7.68 -2.42 15.12
CA ASP A 170 -6.30 -2.84 14.89
C ASP A 170 -5.63 -2.01 13.78
N ALA A 171 -6.39 -1.64 12.75
CA ALA A 171 -5.92 -0.74 11.70
C ALA A 171 -5.58 0.65 12.27
N ARG A 172 -6.44 1.18 13.12
CA ARG A 172 -6.23 2.46 13.79
C ARG A 172 -5.04 2.41 14.75
N GLU A 173 -4.91 1.36 15.55
CA GLU A 173 -3.76 1.15 16.44
C GLU A 173 -2.44 1.03 15.66
N THR A 174 -2.45 0.35 14.49
CA THR A 174 -1.29 0.30 13.59
C THR A 174 -0.86 1.70 13.20
N TYR A 175 -1.81 2.51 12.70
CA TYR A 175 -1.55 3.90 12.31
C TYR A 175 -1.01 4.74 13.46
N ASP A 176 -1.69 4.73 14.61
CA ASP A 176 -1.31 5.53 15.76
C ASP A 176 0.09 5.17 16.27
N ARG A 177 0.43 3.87 16.27
CA ARG A 177 1.74 3.37 16.68
C ARG A 177 2.84 3.72 15.67
N VAL A 178 2.56 3.63 14.37
CA VAL A 178 3.48 4.07 13.32
C VAL A 178 3.83 5.55 13.52
N ARG A 179 2.84 6.40 13.75
CA ARG A 179 3.06 7.84 13.95
C ARG A 179 3.77 8.13 15.29
N ALA A 180 3.35 7.50 16.38
CA ALA A 180 3.95 7.69 17.71
C ALA A 180 5.42 7.25 17.78
N MET A 181 5.76 6.13 17.15
CA MET A 181 7.13 5.59 17.11
C MET A 181 7.95 6.19 15.95
N LYS A 182 7.35 6.99 15.06
CA LYS A 182 7.99 7.55 13.85
C LYS A 182 8.59 6.43 12.98
N ILE A 183 7.84 5.36 12.77
CA ILE A 183 8.28 4.24 11.93
C ILE A 183 8.18 4.68 10.46
N PRO A 184 9.29 4.65 9.67
CA PRO A 184 9.19 4.76 8.22
C PRO A 184 8.34 3.60 7.70
N PHE A 185 7.17 3.89 7.12
CA PHE A 185 6.17 2.88 6.84
C PHE A 185 5.66 2.96 5.40
N LEU A 186 5.66 1.84 4.72
CA LEU A 186 5.07 1.66 3.39
C LEU A 186 3.98 0.60 3.47
N CYS A 187 2.79 0.92 2.99
CA CYS A 187 1.70 -0.03 2.91
C CYS A 187 0.83 0.26 1.68
N GLY A 188 -0.11 -0.64 1.43
CA GLY A 188 -1.11 -0.43 0.41
C GLY A 188 -1.00 -1.32 -0.81
N SER A 189 -1.83 -1.01 -1.80
CA SER A 189 -1.94 -1.71 -3.07
C SER A 189 -0.82 -1.32 -4.04
N THR A 190 -0.41 -2.27 -4.87
CA THR A 190 0.48 -2.03 -6.02
C THR A 190 -0.24 -1.34 -7.18
N VAL A 191 -1.58 -1.42 -7.26
CA VAL A 191 -2.37 -0.90 -8.38
C VAL A 191 -2.20 0.60 -8.59
N PRO A 192 -2.20 1.47 -7.57
CA PRO A 192 -1.94 2.90 -7.76
C PRO A 192 -0.57 3.23 -8.35
N LEU A 193 0.39 2.31 -8.27
CA LEU A 193 1.77 2.50 -8.71
C LEU A 193 2.00 2.09 -10.17
N THR A 194 1.05 1.37 -10.79
CA THR A 194 1.21 0.81 -12.12
C THR A 194 1.01 1.83 -13.25
N TRP A 195 1.22 1.38 -14.49
CA TRP A 195 1.08 2.24 -15.66
C TRP A 195 -0.39 2.61 -15.93
N GLN A 196 -0.62 3.87 -16.25
CA GLN A 196 -1.92 4.33 -16.74
C GLN A 196 -1.96 4.26 -18.28
N ARG A 197 -3.00 3.65 -18.83
CA ARG A 197 -3.20 3.48 -20.28
C ARG A 197 -4.63 3.85 -20.68
N PRO A 198 -4.80 4.95 -21.41
CA PRO A 198 -3.80 5.97 -21.76
C PRO A 198 -3.28 6.69 -20.50
N ALA A 199 -2.09 7.31 -20.61
CA ALA A 199 -1.58 8.17 -19.55
C ALA A 199 -2.60 9.30 -19.27
N LEU A 200 -2.97 9.46 -18.00
CA LEU A 200 -3.97 10.43 -17.59
C LEU A 200 -3.29 11.62 -16.89
N HIS A 201 -3.51 12.82 -17.43
CA HIS A 201 -3.14 14.03 -16.73
C HIS A 201 -4.18 14.34 -15.65
N PHE A 202 -3.82 14.12 -14.38
CA PHE A 202 -4.67 14.37 -13.22
C PHE A 202 -3.85 15.11 -12.14
N PRO A 203 -3.70 16.45 -12.27
CA PRO A 203 -2.80 17.23 -11.44
C PRO A 203 -3.31 17.34 -9.99
N LEU A 204 -2.43 17.73 -9.07
CA LEU A 204 -2.83 18.15 -7.73
C LEU A 204 -3.70 19.40 -7.81
N GLY A 205 -4.74 19.48 -6.97
CA GLY A 205 -5.68 20.59 -6.94
C GLY A 205 -6.74 20.56 -8.06
N VAL A 206 -6.87 19.43 -8.79
CA VAL A 206 -7.92 19.26 -9.80
C VAL A 206 -9.31 19.32 -9.16
N ARG A 207 -10.25 20.01 -9.81
CA ARG A 207 -11.64 20.05 -9.36
C ARG A 207 -12.42 18.87 -9.94
N VAL A 208 -12.95 18.06 -9.04
CA VAL A 208 -13.62 16.79 -9.35
C VAL A 208 -15.02 16.80 -8.73
N SER A 209 -16.01 16.42 -9.48
CA SER A 209 -17.40 16.30 -9.00
C SER A 209 -17.83 14.84 -8.76
N GLU A 210 -17.22 13.88 -9.48
CA GLU A 210 -17.55 12.47 -9.34
C GLU A 210 -16.36 11.58 -9.77
N LEU A 211 -16.21 10.43 -9.09
CA LEU A 211 -15.20 9.43 -9.39
C LEU A 211 -15.82 8.04 -9.54
N LEU A 212 -15.26 7.24 -10.43
CA LEU A 212 -15.61 5.84 -10.58
C LEU A 212 -14.35 5.00 -10.77
N ALA A 213 -14.31 3.85 -10.10
CA ALA A 213 -13.31 2.82 -10.32
C ALA A 213 -13.96 1.45 -10.54
N THR A 214 -13.23 0.52 -11.17
CA THR A 214 -13.64 -0.88 -11.26
C THR A 214 -12.69 -1.80 -10.53
N SER A 215 -13.20 -2.95 -10.09
CA SER A 215 -12.45 -4.08 -9.58
C SER A 215 -13.11 -5.39 -10.02
N TYR A 216 -12.50 -6.53 -9.72
CA TYR A 216 -12.96 -7.86 -10.13
C TYR A 216 -12.50 -8.93 -9.12
N SER A 217 -12.86 -10.23 -9.34
CA SER A 217 -12.47 -11.37 -8.52
C SER A 217 -13.13 -11.40 -7.12
N ASP A 218 -12.45 -11.77 -6.04
CA ASP A 218 -13.03 -11.75 -4.69
C ASP A 218 -13.24 -10.31 -4.19
N ILE A 219 -14.41 -10.04 -3.64
CA ILE A 219 -14.79 -8.68 -3.27
C ILE A 219 -13.92 -8.12 -2.13
N GLU A 220 -13.48 -8.95 -1.20
CA GLU A 220 -12.62 -8.50 -0.10
C GLU A 220 -11.21 -8.19 -0.59
N GLU A 221 -10.63 -9.13 -1.35
CA GLU A 221 -9.23 -9.03 -1.76
C GLU A 221 -9.01 -7.98 -2.85
N HIS A 222 -9.92 -7.93 -3.84
CA HIS A 222 -9.73 -7.12 -5.04
C HIS A 222 -10.48 -5.79 -5.01
N ALA A 223 -11.61 -5.68 -4.29
CA ALA A 223 -12.25 -4.38 -4.12
C ALA A 223 -11.36 -3.41 -3.35
N TYR A 224 -10.54 -3.90 -2.40
CA TYR A 224 -9.54 -3.08 -1.73
C TYR A 224 -8.60 -2.38 -2.73
N HIS A 225 -8.12 -3.10 -3.74
CA HIS A 225 -7.27 -2.51 -4.78
C HIS A 225 -7.98 -1.41 -5.57
N GLY A 226 -9.26 -1.62 -5.92
CA GLY A 226 -10.10 -0.61 -6.58
C GLY A 226 -10.34 0.61 -5.70
N ILE A 227 -10.60 0.40 -4.40
CA ILE A 227 -10.79 1.47 -3.42
C ILE A 227 -9.50 2.30 -3.28
N GLU A 228 -8.35 1.67 -3.09
CA GLU A 228 -7.10 2.41 -2.89
C GLU A 228 -6.62 3.09 -4.17
N MET A 229 -6.84 2.49 -5.34
CA MET A 229 -6.61 3.14 -6.63
C MET A 229 -7.48 4.40 -6.77
N LEU A 230 -8.78 4.30 -6.49
CA LEU A 230 -9.69 5.45 -6.50
C LEU A 230 -9.23 6.51 -5.50
N GLN A 231 -8.84 6.11 -4.28
CA GLN A 231 -8.38 7.02 -3.23
C GLN A 231 -7.11 7.76 -3.64
N SER A 232 -6.17 7.10 -4.31
CA SER A 232 -4.93 7.73 -4.81
C SER A 232 -5.19 8.84 -5.84
N MET A 233 -6.36 8.80 -6.50
CA MET A 233 -6.81 9.85 -7.39
C MET A 233 -7.65 10.90 -6.65
N ALA A 234 -8.52 10.45 -5.73
CA ALA A 234 -9.39 11.32 -4.93
C ALA A 234 -8.60 12.33 -4.09
N GLU A 235 -7.50 11.91 -3.47
CA GLU A 235 -6.65 12.77 -2.62
C GLU A 235 -5.97 13.93 -3.36
N ARG A 236 -5.92 13.85 -4.71
CA ARG A 236 -5.35 14.88 -5.57
C ARG A 236 -6.30 16.06 -5.83
N ARG A 237 -7.56 15.96 -5.40
CA ARG A 237 -8.56 16.98 -5.64
C ARG A 237 -8.29 18.29 -4.91
N ALA A 238 -8.90 19.36 -5.37
CA ALA A 238 -8.84 20.68 -4.73
C ALA A 238 -9.26 20.58 -3.25
N GLY A 239 -8.44 21.12 -2.35
CA GLY A 239 -8.65 21.06 -0.91
C GLY A 239 -8.09 19.80 -0.24
N GLY A 240 -7.51 18.85 -0.99
CA GLY A 240 -6.92 17.60 -0.45
C GLY A 240 -7.97 16.64 0.13
N GLU A 241 -7.52 15.62 0.87
CA GLU A 241 -8.42 14.65 1.49
C GLU A 241 -9.10 15.20 2.75
N LYS A 242 -10.42 14.99 2.87
CA LYS A 242 -11.26 15.44 4.00
C LYS A 242 -11.94 14.29 4.76
N GLY A 243 -11.72 13.07 4.31
CA GLY A 243 -12.33 11.87 4.87
C GLY A 243 -13.68 11.50 4.26
N VAL A 244 -14.17 10.35 4.65
CA VAL A 244 -15.42 9.74 4.18
C VAL A 244 -16.52 9.89 5.21
N ALA A 245 -17.72 10.27 4.78
CA ALA A 245 -18.88 10.45 5.64
C ALA A 245 -19.66 9.15 5.82
N ARG A 246 -19.84 8.38 4.74
CA ARG A 246 -20.59 7.11 4.75
C ARG A 246 -20.27 6.26 3.52
N VAL A 247 -20.48 4.95 3.67
CA VAL A 247 -20.29 3.95 2.62
C VAL A 247 -21.52 3.06 2.53
N ARG A 248 -21.87 2.61 1.31
CA ARG A 248 -22.96 1.67 1.06
C ARG A 248 -22.53 0.62 0.04
N TRP A 249 -22.80 -0.63 0.32
CA TRP A 249 -22.72 -1.71 -0.66
C TRP A 249 -24.07 -1.90 -1.35
N VAL A 250 -24.08 -2.14 -2.65
CA VAL A 250 -25.26 -2.46 -3.46
C VAL A 250 -24.91 -3.50 -4.51
N ALA A 251 -25.91 -4.26 -4.99
CA ALA A 251 -25.74 -5.29 -6.01
C ALA A 251 -26.99 -5.42 -6.91
N GLY A 252 -26.82 -5.99 -8.10
CA GLY A 252 -27.88 -6.37 -9.03
C GLY A 252 -28.84 -5.23 -9.35
N ALA A 253 -30.13 -5.48 -9.23
CA ALA A 253 -31.17 -4.49 -9.55
C ALA A 253 -31.09 -3.23 -8.67
N GLU A 254 -30.58 -3.33 -7.44
CA GLU A 254 -30.39 -2.16 -6.58
C GLU A 254 -29.27 -1.27 -7.10
N LEU A 255 -28.20 -1.83 -7.67
CA LEU A 255 -27.14 -1.05 -8.30
C LEU A 255 -27.68 -0.17 -9.43
N GLU A 256 -28.56 -0.72 -10.29
CA GLU A 256 -29.19 0.03 -11.40
C GLU A 256 -30.12 1.14 -10.88
N LYS A 257 -30.93 0.87 -9.85
CA LYS A 257 -31.76 1.90 -9.19
C LYS A 257 -30.92 3.04 -8.62
N GLN A 258 -29.75 2.74 -8.09
CA GLN A 258 -28.85 3.77 -7.56
C GLN A 258 -28.23 4.62 -8.67
N ALA A 259 -28.01 4.08 -9.88
CA ALA A 259 -27.63 4.87 -11.05
C ALA A 259 -28.76 5.82 -11.47
N GLU A 260 -30.01 5.34 -11.52
CA GLU A 260 -31.19 6.15 -11.83
C GLU A 260 -31.41 7.28 -10.80
N ALA A 261 -31.08 7.02 -9.53
CA ALA A 261 -31.12 8.00 -8.46
C ALA A 261 -29.93 9.00 -8.48
N GLY A 262 -28.99 8.85 -9.43
CA GLY A 262 -27.81 9.71 -9.53
C GLY A 262 -26.77 9.49 -8.43
N GLU A 263 -26.77 8.29 -7.80
CA GLU A 263 -25.78 7.93 -6.78
C GLU A 263 -24.42 7.55 -7.41
N TRP A 264 -24.43 7.11 -8.66
CA TRP A 264 -23.26 6.93 -9.53
C TRP A 264 -23.66 7.08 -11.01
N SER A 265 -22.72 7.38 -11.89
CA SER A 265 -23.01 7.73 -13.30
C SER A 265 -22.61 6.62 -14.27
N ARG A 266 -23.55 6.20 -15.14
CA ARG A 266 -23.32 5.21 -16.19
C ARG A 266 -22.31 5.68 -17.23
N ASP A 267 -22.29 6.95 -17.57
CA ASP A 267 -21.35 7.53 -18.54
C ASP A 267 -19.90 7.48 -18.03
N LEU A 268 -19.67 7.59 -16.70
CA LEU A 268 -18.35 7.31 -16.12
C LEU A 268 -17.96 5.84 -16.28
N LEU A 269 -18.91 4.92 -16.09
CA LEU A 269 -18.66 3.50 -16.34
C LEU A 269 -18.33 3.25 -17.80
N ASP A 270 -19.09 3.81 -18.74
CA ASP A 270 -18.87 3.66 -20.18
C ASP A 270 -17.49 4.20 -20.59
N ALA A 271 -17.11 5.37 -20.09
CA ALA A 271 -15.79 5.95 -20.31
C ALA A 271 -14.66 5.08 -19.76
N ALA A 272 -14.82 4.52 -18.56
CA ALA A 272 -13.88 3.58 -17.95
C ALA A 272 -13.78 2.29 -18.78
N MET A 273 -14.91 1.67 -19.12
CA MET A 273 -14.99 0.41 -19.88
C MET A 273 -14.43 0.53 -21.30
N ALA A 274 -14.46 1.71 -21.89
CA ALA A 274 -13.79 2.00 -23.17
C ALA A 274 -12.24 1.89 -23.10
N LYS A 275 -11.67 1.85 -21.87
CA LYS A 275 -10.22 1.72 -21.64
C LYS A 275 -9.79 0.29 -21.27
N ARG A 276 -10.67 -0.71 -21.35
CA ARG A 276 -10.34 -2.11 -21.08
C ARG A 276 -9.21 -2.62 -21.98
N ILE A 277 -8.33 -3.41 -21.38
CA ILE A 277 -7.18 -4.04 -22.05
C ILE A 277 -7.31 -5.56 -21.99
N ASN A 278 -7.59 -6.10 -20.80
CA ASN A 278 -7.71 -7.55 -20.58
C ASN A 278 -9.12 -8.03 -20.90
N ARG A 279 -9.22 -9.11 -21.69
CA ARG A 279 -10.51 -9.76 -21.99
C ARG A 279 -10.96 -10.61 -20.82
N VAL A 280 -12.28 -10.69 -20.64
CA VAL A 280 -12.93 -11.57 -19.68
C VAL A 280 -13.30 -12.86 -20.38
N PRO A 281 -13.06 -14.05 -19.76
CA PRO A 281 -13.60 -15.31 -20.27
C PRO A 281 -15.15 -15.27 -20.28
N ASP A 282 -15.78 -15.77 -21.35
CA ASP A 282 -17.25 -15.78 -21.51
C ASP A 282 -18.00 -16.61 -20.45
N SER A 283 -17.28 -17.41 -19.67
CA SER A 283 -17.83 -18.30 -18.61
C SER A 283 -18.08 -17.61 -17.25
N LEU A 284 -17.64 -16.38 -17.06
CA LEU A 284 -17.83 -15.66 -15.80
C LEU A 284 -19.13 -14.86 -15.84
N ILE A 285 -20.21 -15.44 -15.34
CA ILE A 285 -21.47 -14.72 -15.08
C ILE A 285 -21.50 -14.42 -13.57
N ASP A 286 -21.48 -13.15 -13.24
CA ASP A 286 -21.55 -12.71 -11.84
C ASP A 286 -22.39 -11.43 -11.75
N GLU A 287 -23.14 -11.31 -10.66
CA GLU A 287 -23.97 -10.15 -10.40
C GLU A 287 -23.07 -8.95 -10.07
N PRO A 288 -23.20 -7.80 -10.80
CA PRO A 288 -22.40 -6.64 -10.52
C PRO A 288 -22.71 -6.06 -9.13
N GLN A 289 -21.66 -5.66 -8.43
CA GLN A 289 -21.74 -5.07 -7.10
C GLN A 289 -21.02 -3.73 -7.09
N ALA A 290 -21.29 -2.88 -6.10
CA ALA A 290 -20.54 -1.65 -5.91
C ALA A 290 -20.45 -1.24 -4.44
N PHE A 291 -19.37 -0.53 -4.12
CA PHE A 291 -19.28 0.34 -2.97
C PHE A 291 -19.54 1.79 -3.39
N LEU A 292 -20.62 2.39 -2.88
CA LEU A 292 -20.95 3.80 -3.03
C LEU A 292 -20.32 4.56 -1.86
N ILE A 293 -19.53 5.60 -2.17
CA ILE A 293 -18.74 6.33 -1.18
C ILE A 293 -19.17 7.80 -1.21
N ARG A 294 -19.41 8.37 -0.03
CA ARG A 294 -19.69 9.80 0.14
C ARG A 294 -18.61 10.43 0.98
N TYR A 295 -17.81 11.28 0.36
CA TYR A 295 -16.80 12.06 1.07
C TYR A 295 -17.43 13.20 1.86
N ARG A 296 -16.71 13.69 2.86
CA ARG A 296 -17.19 14.76 3.75
C ARG A 296 -17.34 16.12 3.06
N ASP A 297 -16.60 16.34 1.99
CA ASP A 297 -16.67 17.54 1.15
C ASP A 297 -17.73 17.46 0.04
N GLY A 298 -18.54 16.40 0.02
CA GLY A 298 -19.62 16.20 -0.94
C GLY A 298 -19.24 15.44 -2.21
N LEU A 299 -17.95 15.10 -2.42
CA LEU A 299 -17.54 14.27 -3.54
C LEU A 299 -18.26 12.92 -3.50
N LYS A 300 -18.80 12.50 -4.64
CA LYS A 300 -19.39 11.18 -4.85
C LYS A 300 -18.37 10.27 -5.52
N ALA A 301 -18.30 9.01 -5.04
CA ALA A 301 -17.47 8.01 -5.71
C ALA A 301 -18.13 6.63 -5.67
N ALA A 302 -17.81 5.79 -6.67
CA ALA A 302 -18.24 4.41 -6.72
C ALA A 302 -17.08 3.49 -7.12
N VAL A 303 -16.98 2.34 -6.45
CA VAL A 303 -16.10 1.25 -6.88
C VAL A 303 -16.99 0.08 -7.30
N LEU A 304 -17.05 -0.16 -8.61
CA LEU A 304 -17.87 -1.22 -9.21
C LEU A 304 -17.05 -2.51 -9.31
N HIS A 305 -17.59 -3.59 -8.77
CA HIS A 305 -17.00 -4.91 -8.83
C HIS A 305 -17.68 -5.71 -9.95
N LEU A 306 -16.94 -5.95 -11.06
CA LEU A 306 -17.49 -6.34 -12.35
C LEU A 306 -16.84 -7.60 -12.93
N ASN A 307 -16.96 -8.75 -12.24
CA ASN A 307 -16.30 -10.01 -12.61
C ASN A 307 -16.59 -10.46 -14.05
N SER A 308 -17.84 -10.34 -14.49
CA SER A 308 -18.27 -10.77 -15.83
C SER A 308 -17.93 -9.79 -16.95
N ARG A 309 -17.42 -8.59 -16.64
CA ARG A 309 -17.26 -7.52 -17.62
C ARG A 309 -15.83 -7.05 -17.83
N THR A 310 -14.96 -7.18 -16.83
CA THR A 310 -13.55 -6.76 -16.91
C THR A 310 -12.65 -7.50 -15.93
N ARG A 311 -11.37 -7.62 -16.28
CA ARG A 311 -10.26 -7.99 -15.38
C ARG A 311 -9.25 -6.86 -15.27
N ASP A 312 -9.72 -5.63 -15.45
CA ASP A 312 -8.90 -4.43 -15.35
C ASP A 312 -9.34 -3.56 -14.16
N TYR A 313 -8.40 -2.85 -13.59
CA TYR A 313 -8.64 -1.74 -12.70
C TYR A 313 -8.80 -0.48 -13.54
N LEU A 314 -10.03 -0.07 -13.78
CA LEU A 314 -10.35 1.09 -14.59
C LEU A 314 -10.71 2.25 -13.69
N PHE A 315 -10.43 3.45 -14.15
CA PHE A 315 -10.75 4.70 -13.47
C PHE A 315 -11.40 5.68 -14.44
N ALA A 316 -12.43 6.38 -13.99
CA ALA A 316 -13.01 7.53 -14.66
C ALA A 316 -13.34 8.64 -13.66
N ALA A 317 -13.30 9.88 -14.13
CA ALA A 317 -13.63 11.06 -13.34
C ALA A 317 -14.36 12.09 -14.16
N ARG A 318 -15.30 12.80 -13.51
CA ARG A 318 -15.92 14.02 -14.03
C ARG A 318 -15.18 15.21 -13.45
N LEU A 319 -14.54 15.97 -14.34
CA LEU A 319 -13.81 17.18 -13.96
C LEU A 319 -14.69 18.41 -14.19
N GLU A 320 -14.63 19.37 -13.27
CA GLU A 320 -15.36 20.64 -13.47
C GLU A 320 -14.85 21.37 -14.71
N GLY A 321 -15.80 21.87 -15.51
CA GLY A 321 -15.51 22.59 -16.75
C GLY A 321 -15.19 21.71 -17.96
N GLN A 322 -15.22 20.37 -17.81
CA GLN A 322 -15.10 19.42 -18.93
C GLN A 322 -16.44 18.73 -19.19
N GLN A 323 -16.83 18.64 -20.48
CA GLN A 323 -18.05 17.96 -20.86
C GLN A 323 -17.89 16.42 -20.77
N GLU A 324 -16.77 15.92 -21.29
CA GLU A 324 -16.51 14.49 -21.35
C GLU A 324 -15.74 14.01 -20.11
N PRO A 325 -16.05 12.81 -19.60
CA PRO A 325 -15.27 12.18 -18.54
C PRO A 325 -13.84 11.88 -19.00
N VAL A 326 -12.89 12.03 -18.07
CA VAL A 326 -11.53 11.49 -18.26
C VAL A 326 -11.46 10.06 -17.74
N ALA A 327 -10.73 9.18 -18.43
CA ALA A 327 -10.65 7.77 -18.03
C ALA A 327 -9.31 7.12 -18.43
N THR A 328 -8.90 6.11 -17.63
CA THR A 328 -7.70 5.32 -17.86
C THR A 328 -7.85 3.91 -17.30
N CYS A 329 -7.02 2.99 -17.78
CA CYS A 329 -6.78 1.69 -17.18
C CYS A 329 -5.48 1.75 -16.36
N PHE A 330 -5.52 1.37 -15.09
CA PHE A 330 -4.35 1.05 -14.28
C PHE A 330 -3.91 -0.36 -14.65
N TYR A 331 -3.01 -0.42 -15.64
CA TYR A 331 -2.68 -1.65 -16.34
C TYR A 331 -1.77 -2.55 -15.51
N ILE A 332 -2.21 -3.76 -15.25
CA ILE A 332 -1.39 -4.82 -14.66
C ILE A 332 -1.12 -5.90 -15.70
N GLN A 333 0.12 -6.37 -15.77
CA GLN A 333 0.49 -7.53 -16.57
C GLN A 333 0.19 -8.80 -15.77
N LEU A 334 -0.89 -9.48 -16.11
CA LEU A 334 -1.38 -10.63 -15.33
C LEU A 334 -0.36 -11.78 -15.27
N ASP A 335 0.39 -12.03 -16.36
CA ASP A 335 1.33 -13.17 -16.42
C ASP A 335 2.68 -12.89 -15.74
N LEU A 336 3.14 -11.64 -15.74
CA LEU A 336 4.48 -11.26 -15.28
C LEU A 336 4.47 -10.51 -13.93
N HIS A 337 3.34 -10.05 -13.50
CA HIS A 337 3.16 -9.26 -12.27
C HIS A 337 4.16 -8.09 -12.13
N ASN A 338 4.60 -7.49 -13.26
CA ASN A 338 5.66 -6.46 -13.26
C ASN A 338 5.30 -5.18 -12.51
N HIS A 339 4.02 -4.94 -12.24
CA HIS A 339 3.56 -3.85 -11.38
C HIS A 339 4.12 -3.96 -9.94
N TRP A 340 4.47 -5.15 -9.47
CA TRP A 340 5.11 -5.36 -8.17
C TRP A 340 6.52 -4.78 -8.10
N SER A 341 7.21 -4.64 -9.24
CA SER A 341 8.53 -4.01 -9.30
C SER A 341 8.52 -2.57 -8.78
N PHE A 342 7.42 -1.83 -8.96
CA PHE A 342 7.26 -0.50 -8.38
C PHE A 342 7.20 -0.55 -6.84
N MET A 343 6.50 -1.53 -6.28
CA MET A 343 6.40 -1.68 -4.82
C MET A 343 7.76 -2.06 -4.21
N VAL A 344 8.47 -3.01 -4.83
CA VAL A 344 9.83 -3.39 -4.40
C VAL A 344 10.76 -2.18 -4.46
N ARG A 345 10.72 -1.40 -5.54
CA ARG A 345 11.51 -0.17 -5.68
C ARG A 345 11.19 0.86 -4.59
N ASN A 346 9.90 1.02 -4.27
CA ASN A 346 9.46 1.92 -3.20
C ASN A 346 9.92 1.44 -1.82
N PHE A 347 9.89 0.14 -1.57
CA PHE A 347 10.42 -0.44 -0.33
C PHE A 347 11.94 -0.25 -0.21
N GLU A 348 12.69 -0.51 -1.27
CA GLU A 348 14.13 -0.22 -1.28
C GLU A 348 14.41 1.25 -0.98
N GLN A 349 13.63 2.15 -1.58
CA GLN A 349 13.78 3.59 -1.38
C GLN A 349 13.45 3.98 0.07
N LEU A 350 12.36 3.44 0.65
CA LEU A 350 12.01 3.63 2.06
C LEU A 350 13.17 3.22 2.97
N VAL A 351 13.72 2.01 2.79
CA VAL A 351 14.82 1.49 3.63
C VAL A 351 16.10 2.31 3.52
N LEU A 352 16.37 2.86 2.34
CA LEU A 352 17.61 3.60 2.08
C LEU A 352 17.53 5.09 2.43
N THR A 353 16.33 5.65 2.56
CA THR A 353 16.14 7.09 2.71
C THR A 353 15.23 7.50 3.87
N ASP A 354 14.54 6.56 4.50
CA ASP A 354 13.47 6.76 5.50
C ASP A 354 12.30 7.64 5.00
N LYS A 355 12.18 7.82 3.67
CA LYS A 355 11.10 8.63 3.07
C LYS A 355 9.94 7.75 2.65
N GLU A 356 8.77 8.00 3.22
CA GLU A 356 7.53 7.35 2.84
C GLU A 356 7.14 7.74 1.40
N PRO A 357 6.92 6.76 0.49
CA PRO A 357 6.54 7.06 -0.90
C PRO A 357 5.11 7.58 -1.04
N ASN A 358 4.24 7.21 -0.11
CA ASN A 358 2.84 7.64 -0.03
C ASN A 358 2.40 7.73 1.43
N PRO A 359 1.39 8.56 1.74
CA PRO A 359 0.90 8.70 3.10
C PRO A 359 0.19 7.42 3.57
N ILE A 360 0.47 6.96 4.79
CA ILE A 360 -0.23 5.83 5.41
C ILE A 360 -1.73 6.13 5.60
N GLU A 361 -2.10 7.41 5.69
CA GLU A 361 -3.48 7.88 5.79
C GLU A 361 -4.34 7.42 4.62
N ARG A 362 -3.78 7.34 3.40
CA ARG A 362 -4.45 6.77 2.23
C ARG A 362 -4.90 5.33 2.50
N THR A 363 -3.97 4.49 2.95
CA THR A 363 -4.23 3.08 3.23
C THR A 363 -5.18 2.91 4.42
N LEU A 364 -5.04 3.73 5.48
CA LEU A 364 -5.97 3.73 6.60
C LEU A 364 -7.40 4.06 6.15
N LEU A 365 -7.56 5.10 5.32
CA LEU A 365 -8.87 5.50 4.79
C LEU A 365 -9.45 4.42 3.88
N ALA A 366 -8.65 3.86 2.95
CA ALA A 366 -9.06 2.76 2.08
C ALA A 366 -9.45 1.50 2.87
N ASN A 367 -8.70 1.16 3.93
CA ASN A 367 -9.05 0.08 4.85
C ASN A 367 -10.42 0.32 5.51
N GLY A 368 -10.66 1.53 6.02
CA GLY A 368 -11.94 1.88 6.64
C GLY A 368 -13.11 1.83 5.65
N ILE A 369 -12.93 2.31 4.42
CA ILE A 369 -13.94 2.23 3.35
C ILE A 369 -14.29 0.76 3.05
N LEU A 370 -13.28 -0.13 2.91
CA LEU A 370 -13.51 -1.55 2.70
C LEU A 370 -14.33 -2.16 3.84
N LEU A 371 -13.93 -1.93 5.09
CA LEU A 371 -14.63 -2.48 6.26
C LEU A 371 -16.06 -1.96 6.38
N ALA A 372 -16.31 -0.67 6.14
CA ALA A 372 -17.64 -0.09 6.15
C ALA A 372 -18.51 -0.63 5.01
N GLY A 373 -17.92 -0.87 3.83
CA GLY A 373 -18.61 -1.49 2.70
C GLY A 373 -19.01 -2.94 2.97
N LEU A 374 -18.13 -3.73 3.57
CA LEU A 374 -18.42 -5.11 3.99
C LEU A 374 -19.46 -5.15 5.13
N GLU A 375 -19.41 -4.20 6.06
CA GLU A 375 -20.44 -4.02 7.10
C GLU A 375 -21.79 -3.64 6.49
N SER A 376 -21.82 -2.74 5.49
CA SER A 376 -23.04 -2.42 4.74
C SER A 376 -23.63 -3.67 4.07
N ARG A 377 -22.78 -4.50 3.47
CA ARG A 377 -23.18 -5.78 2.86
C ARG A 377 -23.83 -6.71 3.89
N LEU A 378 -23.21 -6.87 5.06
CA LEU A 378 -23.75 -7.68 6.16
C LEU A 378 -25.11 -7.15 6.64
N ARG A 379 -25.32 -5.82 6.61
CA ARG A 379 -26.59 -5.16 6.97
C ARG A 379 -27.59 -5.06 5.83
N GLY A 380 -27.45 -5.84 4.76
CA GLY A 380 -28.39 -5.85 3.64
C GLY A 380 -28.34 -4.58 2.77
N GLY A 381 -27.21 -3.96 2.61
CA GLY A 381 -27.00 -2.80 1.73
C GLY A 381 -27.49 -1.48 2.32
N LYS A 382 -27.51 -1.34 3.65
CA LYS A 382 -27.80 -0.06 4.31
C LYS A 382 -26.56 0.84 4.31
N TRP A 383 -26.76 2.16 4.27
CA TRP A 383 -25.68 3.11 4.50
C TRP A 383 -25.05 2.88 5.89
N VAL A 384 -23.74 2.92 5.95
CA VAL A 384 -22.92 2.91 7.17
C VAL A 384 -22.25 4.26 7.29
N ASP A 385 -22.64 5.03 8.31
CA ASP A 385 -21.97 6.29 8.65
C ASP A 385 -20.58 5.98 9.24
N THR A 386 -19.58 6.78 8.87
CA THR A 386 -18.17 6.53 9.17
C THR A 386 -17.53 7.77 9.85
N PRO A 387 -17.97 8.14 11.06
CA PRO A 387 -17.39 9.28 11.78
C PRO A 387 -15.89 9.11 12.05
N GLU A 388 -15.43 7.87 12.23
CA GLU A 388 -14.02 7.49 12.43
C GLU A 388 -13.15 7.72 11.18
N LEU A 389 -13.74 7.82 9.99
CA LEU A 389 -13.05 8.12 8.73
C LEU A 389 -12.95 9.63 8.45
N ALA A 390 -13.04 10.48 9.46
CA ALA A 390 -12.67 11.90 9.38
C ALA A 390 -11.14 12.06 9.34
N ILE A 391 -10.53 11.54 8.27
CA ILE A 391 -9.08 11.51 8.05
C ILE A 391 -8.73 12.51 6.97
N SER A 392 -7.91 13.52 7.32
CA SER A 392 -7.43 14.56 6.41
C SER A 392 -5.92 14.48 6.25
N TYR A 393 -5.43 14.67 5.01
CA TYR A 393 -3.99 14.69 4.69
C TYR A 393 -3.72 15.39 3.35
#